data_8d0dafe1e04b6bbc1e644e1b635bdc3f
#
_entry.id   8d0dafe1e04b6bbc1e644e1b635bdc3f
#
_cell.length_a   1.000
_cell.length_b   1.000
_cell.length_c   1.000
_cell.angle_alpha   90.00
_cell.angle_beta   90.00
_cell.angle_gamma   90.00
#
_symmetry.space_group_name_H-M   'P 1'
#
loop_
_entity.id
_entity.type
_entity.pdbx_description
1 polymer ?
#
loop_
_entity_poly.entity_id
_entity_poly.type
_entity_poly.pdbx_seq_one_letter_code
_entity_poly.pdbx_strand_id
1 'polypeptide(L)'
;YIAKFNVNFSKKKKLNFFENKNIFPSLKRNKDFLTILIFIDNEVNKIFLYEKNPFYKNWNNNKEKYFLINYILIDEDLEDIEIINENKENIENYQFEKIIKKYDLNDYIISIIFKNNKELRILSKFYFDENLKIINNKYKNIDLNDQKKLNDIIYETKTNLEDLWKSNNLINTSLKIPINLQLNPK
;
A
#
# COMPACT_ATOMS: atom_id res chain seq x y z
N TYR A 1 47.98 -25.51 1.79
CA TYR A 1 47.45 -24.54 2.78
C TYR A 1 45.95 -24.34 2.50
N ILE A 2 45.08 -24.68 3.47
CA ILE A 2 43.65 -24.46 3.36
C ILE A 2 43.33 -23.27 4.32
N ALA A 3 42.98 -22.11 3.75
CA ALA A 3 42.48 -20.98 4.52
C ALA A 3 40.95 -21.12 4.66
N LYS A 4 40.45 -21.25 5.88
CA LYS A 4 39.01 -21.14 6.18
C LYS A 4 38.69 -19.70 6.50
N PHE A 5 37.84 -19.06 5.69
CA PHE A 5 37.31 -17.75 5.95
C PHE A 5 35.89 -17.87 6.50
N ASN A 6 35.67 -17.36 7.70
CA ASN A 6 34.30 -17.13 8.20
C ASN A 6 33.91 -15.68 7.87
N VAL A 7 33.03 -15.51 6.88
CA VAL A 7 32.58 -14.19 6.47
C VAL A 7 31.24 -13.91 7.15
N ASN A 8 31.25 -13.01 8.12
CA ASN A 8 30.03 -12.46 8.71
C ASN A 8 29.67 -11.16 8.00
N PHE A 9 28.54 -11.16 7.30
CA PHE A 9 28.04 -9.94 6.68
C PHE A 9 27.44 -8.99 7.72
N SER A 10 27.82 -7.72 7.69
CA SER A 10 27.16 -6.73 8.54
C SER A 10 25.69 -6.59 8.13
N LYS A 11 24.79 -6.41 9.11
CA LYS A 11 23.34 -6.22 8.86
C LYS A 11 23.11 -5.05 7.89
N LYS A 12 23.87 -3.96 8.04
CA LYS A 12 23.80 -2.79 7.15
C LYS A 12 24.16 -3.11 5.69
N LYS A 13 25.19 -3.91 5.43
CA LYS A 13 25.56 -4.31 4.06
C LYS A 13 24.51 -5.26 3.45
N LYS A 14 23.89 -6.13 4.25
CA LYS A 14 22.75 -6.96 3.79
C LYS A 14 21.55 -6.09 3.46
N LEU A 15 21.22 -5.11 4.29
CA LEU A 15 20.10 -4.18 4.06
C LEU A 15 20.31 -3.39 2.78
N ASN A 16 21.47 -2.75 2.58
CA ASN A 16 21.79 -2.02 1.36
C ASN A 16 21.75 -2.91 0.10
N PHE A 17 22.18 -4.18 0.22
CA PHE A 17 22.08 -5.14 -0.89
C PHE A 17 20.62 -5.45 -1.25
N PHE A 18 19.76 -5.62 -0.26
CA PHE A 18 18.35 -5.87 -0.45
C PHE A 18 17.62 -4.63 -0.99
N GLU A 19 17.93 -3.43 -0.46
CA GLU A 19 17.39 -2.15 -0.95
C GLU A 19 17.71 -1.95 -2.43
N ASN A 20 18.95 -2.20 -2.86
CA ASN A 20 19.35 -2.12 -4.26
C ASN A 20 18.64 -3.14 -5.18
N LYS A 21 17.99 -4.14 -4.59
CA LYS A 21 17.18 -5.15 -5.28
C LYS A 21 15.68 -4.95 -5.07
N ASN A 22 15.27 -3.81 -4.48
CA ASN A 22 13.89 -3.54 -4.06
C ASN A 22 13.33 -4.62 -3.09
N ILE A 23 14.22 -5.26 -2.31
CA ILE A 23 13.84 -6.22 -1.29
C ILE A 23 14.03 -5.56 0.06
N PHE A 24 12.93 -5.21 0.71
CA PHE A 24 12.94 -4.56 2.02
C PHE A 24 12.73 -5.61 3.12
N PRO A 25 13.77 -5.89 3.96
CA PRO A 25 13.57 -6.76 5.11
C PRO A 25 12.72 -6.01 6.14
N SER A 26 11.44 -6.29 6.17
CA SER A 26 10.54 -5.83 7.22
C SER A 26 10.47 -6.87 8.34
N LEU A 27 10.18 -6.41 9.58
CA LEU A 27 9.67 -7.32 10.58
C LEU A 27 8.41 -7.96 10.01
N LYS A 28 8.32 -9.29 10.06
CA LYS A 28 7.12 -10.05 9.67
C LYS A 28 5.96 -9.69 10.62
N ARG A 29 5.34 -8.55 10.40
CA ARG A 29 4.08 -8.19 11.04
C ARG A 29 3.11 -7.90 9.94
N ASN A 30 2.16 -8.81 9.74
CA ASN A 30 0.94 -8.45 9.05
C ASN A 30 0.31 -7.32 9.86
N LYS A 31 -0.01 -6.23 9.21
CA LYS A 31 -0.68 -5.09 9.85
C LYS A 31 -2.00 -4.87 9.14
N ASP A 32 -3.04 -4.71 9.95
CA ASP A 32 -4.39 -4.42 9.46
C ASP A 32 -4.53 -2.94 9.17
N PHE A 33 -5.07 -2.64 8.00
CA PHE A 33 -5.40 -1.28 7.59
C PHE A 33 -6.85 -1.20 7.17
N LEU A 34 -7.60 -0.30 7.79
CA LEU A 34 -8.92 0.05 7.29
C LEU A 34 -8.80 0.60 5.87
N THR A 35 -9.57 0.06 4.95
CA THR A 35 -9.44 0.40 3.53
C THR A 35 -10.75 0.89 2.96
N ILE A 36 -10.77 2.17 2.55
CA ILE A 36 -11.90 2.84 1.92
C ILE A 36 -11.59 3.02 0.44
N LEU A 37 -12.43 2.45 -0.42
CA LEU A 37 -12.27 2.53 -1.88
C LEU A 37 -13.44 3.31 -2.47
N ILE A 38 -13.15 4.42 -3.12
CA ILE A 38 -14.13 5.31 -3.75
C ILE A 38 -13.83 5.38 -5.24
N PHE A 39 -14.78 5.00 -6.07
CA PHE A 39 -14.65 5.11 -7.52
C PHE A 39 -15.57 6.21 -8.05
N ILE A 40 -15.00 7.18 -8.76
CA ILE A 40 -15.69 8.33 -9.32
C ILE A 40 -15.55 8.27 -10.84
N ASP A 41 -16.68 8.09 -11.51
CA ASP A 41 -16.74 8.20 -12.98
C ASP A 41 -17.18 9.61 -13.33
N ASN A 42 -16.22 10.41 -13.83
CA ASN A 42 -16.44 11.80 -14.20
C ASN A 42 -17.30 11.95 -15.45
N GLU A 43 -17.39 10.92 -16.31
CA GLU A 43 -18.22 10.98 -17.53
C GLU A 43 -19.71 10.97 -17.20
N VAL A 44 -20.10 10.14 -16.23
CA VAL A 44 -21.50 10.04 -15.79
C VAL A 44 -21.75 10.82 -14.50
N ASN A 45 -20.71 11.48 -13.98
CA ASN A 45 -20.73 12.27 -12.76
C ASN A 45 -21.28 11.50 -11.55
N LYS A 46 -20.86 10.22 -11.38
CA LYS A 46 -21.35 9.34 -10.32
C LYS A 46 -20.22 8.79 -9.46
N ILE A 47 -20.55 8.57 -8.19
CA ILE A 47 -19.71 7.85 -7.24
C ILE A 47 -20.23 6.42 -7.14
N PHE A 48 -19.29 5.48 -7.11
CA PHE A 48 -19.57 4.06 -6.90
C PHE A 48 -18.77 3.57 -5.71
N LEU A 49 -19.47 2.94 -4.78
CA LEU A 49 -18.93 2.36 -3.56
C LEU A 49 -19.28 0.87 -3.51
N TYR A 50 -18.61 0.14 -2.65
CA TYR A 50 -18.87 -1.27 -2.35
C TYR A 50 -18.96 -2.14 -3.63
N GLU A 51 -19.94 -3.03 -3.70
CA GLU A 51 -20.10 -3.95 -4.84
C GLU A 51 -20.29 -3.27 -6.20
N LYS A 52 -20.68 -1.98 -6.23
CA LYS A 52 -20.78 -1.20 -7.47
C LYS A 52 -19.43 -0.64 -7.93
N ASN A 53 -18.44 -0.67 -7.05
CA ASN A 53 -17.08 -0.22 -7.35
C ASN A 53 -16.26 -1.41 -7.87
N PRO A 54 -15.74 -1.39 -9.12
CA PRO A 54 -14.99 -2.50 -9.69
C PRO A 54 -13.69 -2.79 -8.91
N PHE A 55 -13.10 -1.78 -8.28
CA PHE A 55 -11.91 -1.95 -7.45
C PHE A 55 -12.24 -2.66 -6.14
N TYR A 56 -13.30 -2.28 -5.45
CA TYR A 56 -13.74 -2.92 -4.22
C TYR A 56 -14.00 -4.41 -4.43
N LYS A 57 -14.77 -4.75 -5.45
CA LYS A 57 -15.12 -6.11 -5.81
C LYS A 57 -13.91 -7.00 -6.08
N ASN A 58 -12.86 -6.44 -6.67
CA ASN A 58 -11.67 -7.18 -7.09
C ASN A 58 -10.46 -6.99 -6.14
N TRP A 59 -10.57 -6.13 -5.13
CA TRP A 59 -9.44 -5.79 -4.27
C TRP A 59 -8.81 -7.00 -3.59
N ASN A 60 -9.61 -7.92 -3.07
CA ASN A 60 -9.13 -9.09 -2.35
C ASN A 60 -9.02 -10.36 -3.20
N ASN A 61 -9.25 -10.26 -4.52
CA ASN A 61 -9.22 -11.43 -5.41
C ASN A 61 -7.80 -11.92 -5.75
N ASN A 62 -6.76 -11.10 -5.57
CA ASN A 62 -5.38 -11.46 -5.85
C ASN A 62 -4.78 -12.32 -4.73
N LYS A 63 -5.22 -13.57 -4.62
CA LYS A 63 -4.75 -14.55 -3.60
C LYS A 63 -3.33 -15.09 -3.87
N GLU A 64 -2.79 -14.87 -5.06
CA GLU A 64 -1.52 -15.48 -5.49
C GLU A 64 -0.26 -14.76 -4.99
N LYS A 65 -0.40 -13.54 -4.46
CA LYS A 65 0.74 -12.75 -4.01
C LYS A 65 0.60 -12.41 -2.54
N TYR A 66 1.63 -12.74 -1.80
CA TYR A 66 1.68 -12.48 -0.37
C TYR A 66 1.97 -11.01 -0.10
N PHE A 67 0.99 -10.32 0.48
CA PHE A 67 1.14 -8.97 1.02
C PHE A 67 1.26 -9.01 2.55
N LEU A 68 2.04 -8.10 3.12
CA LEU A 68 2.14 -7.93 4.58
C LEU A 68 1.02 -7.04 5.12
N ILE A 69 0.47 -6.18 4.27
CA ILE A 69 -0.72 -5.37 4.59
C ILE A 69 -1.96 -6.25 4.45
N ASN A 70 -2.73 -6.32 5.52
CA ASN A 70 -4.07 -6.88 5.49
C ASN A 70 -5.08 -5.74 5.28
N TYR A 71 -5.73 -5.72 4.13
CA TYR A 71 -6.68 -4.68 3.74
C TYR A 71 -8.07 -5.04 4.25
N ILE A 72 -8.53 -4.36 5.30
CA ILE A 72 -9.87 -4.50 5.87
C ILE A 72 -10.79 -3.52 5.15
N LEU A 73 -11.55 -4.02 4.19
CA LEU A 73 -12.54 -3.20 3.47
C LEU A 73 -13.70 -2.84 4.38
N ILE A 74 -14.19 -1.60 4.28
CA ILE A 74 -15.38 -1.17 5.00
C ILE A 74 -16.62 -1.92 4.50
N ASP A 75 -17.55 -2.22 5.40
CA ASP A 75 -18.83 -2.81 5.06
C ASP A 75 -19.80 -1.79 4.46
N GLU A 76 -20.82 -2.26 3.74
CA GLU A 76 -21.82 -1.38 3.13
C GLU A 76 -22.68 -0.68 4.20
N ASP A 77 -22.66 0.67 4.17
CA ASP A 77 -23.38 1.53 5.09
C ASP A 77 -23.99 2.72 4.32
N LEU A 78 -25.28 2.95 4.52
CA LEU A 78 -26.02 4.03 3.84
C LEU A 78 -25.55 5.42 4.29
N GLU A 79 -25.22 5.58 5.58
CA GLU A 79 -24.68 6.83 6.10
C GLU A 79 -23.35 7.19 5.43
N ASP A 80 -22.47 6.20 5.21
CA ASP A 80 -21.19 6.41 4.54
C ASP A 80 -21.41 6.84 3.09
N ILE A 81 -22.40 6.27 2.40
CA ILE A 81 -22.78 6.66 1.05
C ILE A 81 -23.22 8.12 1.01
N GLU A 82 -24.06 8.57 1.95
CA GLU A 82 -24.53 9.94 2.06
C GLU A 82 -23.36 10.89 2.31
N ILE A 83 -22.53 10.61 3.32
CA ILE A 83 -21.35 11.41 3.67
C ILE A 83 -20.42 11.60 2.47
N ILE A 84 -20.13 10.54 1.75
CA ILE A 84 -19.22 10.58 0.59
C ILE A 84 -19.84 11.39 -0.56
N ASN A 85 -21.14 11.23 -0.82
CA ASN A 85 -21.84 11.98 -1.87
C ASN A 85 -21.91 13.47 -1.56
N GLU A 86 -22.19 13.85 -0.33
CA GLU A 86 -22.23 15.25 0.11
C GLU A 86 -20.88 15.95 -0.04
N ASN A 87 -19.79 15.21 0.15
CA ASN A 87 -18.44 15.74 0.07
C ASN A 87 -17.76 15.54 -1.30
N LYS A 88 -18.50 15.15 -2.31
CA LYS A 88 -17.99 14.81 -3.64
C LYS A 88 -17.09 15.89 -4.26
N GLU A 89 -17.52 17.15 -4.20
CA GLU A 89 -16.80 18.27 -4.81
C GLU A 89 -15.42 18.52 -4.16
N ASN A 90 -15.27 18.14 -2.89
CA ASN A 90 -14.02 18.30 -2.15
C ASN A 90 -13.47 16.99 -1.58
N ILE A 91 -13.79 15.88 -2.24
CA ILE A 91 -13.49 14.52 -1.74
C ILE A 91 -11.99 14.29 -1.52
N GLU A 92 -11.14 14.92 -2.33
CA GLU A 92 -9.68 14.80 -2.19
C GLU A 92 -9.17 15.40 -0.88
N ASN A 93 -9.84 16.40 -0.32
CA ASN A 93 -9.44 17.05 0.93
C ASN A 93 -10.25 16.57 2.13
N TYR A 94 -11.32 15.82 1.90
CA TYR A 94 -12.18 15.32 2.97
C TYR A 94 -11.41 14.36 3.89
N GLN A 95 -11.64 14.46 5.22
CA GLN A 95 -10.85 13.74 6.23
C GLN A 95 -11.40 12.34 6.57
N PHE A 96 -12.62 12.02 6.19
CA PHE A 96 -13.27 10.71 6.43
C PHE A 96 -13.36 10.28 7.91
N GLU A 97 -13.13 11.18 8.86
CA GLU A 97 -13.10 10.86 10.29
C GLU A 97 -14.36 10.16 10.81
N LYS A 98 -15.55 10.56 10.32
CA LYS A 98 -16.80 9.94 10.72
C LYS A 98 -16.87 8.48 10.35
N ILE A 99 -16.37 8.12 9.17
CA ILE A 99 -16.32 6.75 8.68
C ILE A 99 -15.26 5.97 9.44
N ILE A 100 -14.04 6.53 9.55
CA ILE A 100 -12.90 5.87 10.21
C ILE A 100 -13.23 5.55 11.68
N LYS A 101 -13.89 6.45 12.40
CA LYS A 101 -14.25 6.26 13.81
C LYS A 101 -15.25 5.12 14.09
N LYS A 102 -15.94 4.61 13.07
CA LYS A 102 -16.81 3.45 13.21
C LYS A 102 -16.02 2.15 13.41
N TYR A 103 -14.74 2.16 13.04
CA TYR A 103 -13.85 0.99 13.10
C TYR A 103 -12.78 1.20 14.16
N ASP A 104 -12.44 0.14 14.87
CA ASP A 104 -11.39 0.17 15.91
C ASP A 104 -9.99 -0.04 15.29
N LEU A 105 -9.68 0.80 14.28
CA LEU A 105 -8.41 0.77 13.55
C LEU A 105 -7.86 2.19 13.43
N ASN A 106 -6.62 2.39 13.88
CA ASN A 106 -5.96 3.70 13.81
C ASN A 106 -5.27 3.94 12.45
N ASP A 107 -4.85 2.86 11.78
CA ASP A 107 -4.17 2.93 10.49
C ASP A 107 -5.17 2.70 9.36
N TYR A 108 -5.11 3.55 8.34
CA TYR A 108 -6.08 3.47 7.25
C TYR A 108 -5.50 3.83 5.88
N ILE A 109 -6.18 3.35 4.87
CA ILE A 109 -5.92 3.64 3.46
C ILE A 109 -7.22 4.12 2.83
N ILE A 110 -7.18 5.29 2.20
CA ILE A 110 -8.30 5.82 1.43
C ILE A 110 -7.83 5.98 0.00
N SER A 111 -8.36 5.17 -0.91
CA SER A 111 -8.03 5.26 -2.33
C SER A 111 -9.22 5.81 -3.11
N ILE A 112 -9.04 7.01 -3.67
CA ILE A 112 -10.02 7.69 -4.51
C ILE A 112 -9.58 7.49 -5.96
N ILE A 113 -10.41 6.80 -6.72
CA ILE A 113 -10.16 6.41 -8.08
C ILE A 113 -11.03 7.27 -9.01
N PHE A 114 -10.40 8.12 -9.80
CA PHE A 114 -11.07 8.97 -10.77
C PHE A 114 -10.92 8.39 -12.17
N LYS A 115 -12.03 8.14 -12.84
CA LYS A 115 -12.07 7.77 -14.25
C LYS A 115 -12.50 8.98 -15.08
N ASN A 116 -11.71 9.28 -16.12
CA ASN A 116 -12.03 10.28 -17.10
C ASN A 116 -11.69 9.74 -18.50
N ASN A 117 -12.70 9.41 -19.30
CA ASN A 117 -12.52 8.68 -20.55
C ASN A 117 -11.71 7.38 -20.36
N LYS A 118 -10.57 7.29 -21.03
CA LYS A 118 -9.63 6.16 -20.91
C LYS A 118 -8.48 6.43 -19.93
N GLU A 119 -8.58 7.51 -19.17
CA GLU A 119 -7.59 7.80 -18.13
C GLU A 119 -8.14 7.43 -16.75
N LEU A 120 -7.27 6.91 -15.93
CA LEU A 120 -7.55 6.58 -14.55
C LEU A 120 -6.51 7.25 -13.66
N ARG A 121 -6.96 7.95 -12.61
CA ARG A 121 -6.10 8.51 -11.57
C ARG A 121 -6.48 7.91 -10.23
N ILE A 122 -5.51 7.36 -9.52
CA ILE A 122 -5.69 6.82 -8.18
C ILE A 122 -4.92 7.69 -7.20
N LEU A 123 -5.65 8.35 -6.32
CA LEU A 123 -5.13 9.12 -5.22
C LEU A 123 -5.31 8.28 -3.94
N SER A 124 -4.21 7.79 -3.37
CA SER A 124 -4.24 7.03 -2.13
C SER A 124 -3.68 7.85 -0.98
N LYS A 125 -4.49 8.06 0.05
CA LYS A 125 -4.09 8.59 1.35
C LYS A 125 -3.78 7.41 2.25
N PHE A 126 -2.54 7.31 2.68
CA PHE A 126 -2.06 6.24 3.52
C PHE A 126 -1.62 6.80 4.87
N TYR A 127 -2.40 6.52 5.91
CA TYR A 127 -2.13 6.98 7.26
C TYR A 127 -1.69 5.82 8.14
N PHE A 128 -0.53 5.94 8.74
CA PHE A 128 0.03 4.98 9.68
C PHE A 128 1.10 5.62 10.55
N ASP A 129 1.23 5.14 11.78
CA ASP A 129 2.19 5.66 12.77
C ASP A 129 2.12 7.20 12.88
N GLU A 130 0.89 7.76 12.92
CA GLU A 130 0.58 9.20 13.00
C GLU A 130 1.06 10.04 11.80
N ASN A 131 1.45 9.40 10.71
CA ASN A 131 1.92 10.05 9.49
C ASN A 131 0.99 9.81 8.30
N LEU A 132 0.63 10.86 7.61
CA LEU A 132 -0.10 10.79 6.35
C LEU A 132 0.88 10.82 5.18
N LYS A 133 0.78 9.83 4.30
CA LYS A 133 1.47 9.79 3.01
C LYS A 133 0.45 9.80 1.88
N ILE A 134 0.78 10.45 0.78
CA ILE A 134 -0.09 10.55 -0.40
C ILE A 134 0.64 9.98 -1.60
N ILE A 135 -0.03 9.05 -2.28
CA ILE A 135 0.42 8.46 -3.55
C ILE A 135 -0.58 8.88 -4.63
N ASN A 136 -0.08 9.31 -5.79
CA ASN A 136 -0.93 9.72 -6.90
C ASN A 136 -0.43 9.07 -8.19
N ASN A 137 -1.13 8.06 -8.66
CA ASN A 137 -0.79 7.30 -9.87
C ASN A 137 -1.77 7.64 -11.00
N LYS A 138 -1.25 7.69 -12.22
CA LYS A 138 -2.05 7.95 -13.43
C LYS A 138 -1.81 6.84 -14.45
N TYR A 139 -2.90 6.35 -15.00
CA TYR A 139 -2.91 5.29 -16.01
C TYR A 139 -3.64 5.78 -17.26
N LYS A 140 -3.14 5.41 -18.43
CA LYS A 140 -3.74 5.77 -19.72
C LYS A 140 -4.22 4.54 -20.48
N ASN A 141 -5.18 4.73 -21.37
CA ASN A 141 -5.74 3.68 -22.21
C ASN A 141 -6.32 2.51 -21.41
N ILE A 142 -7.02 2.84 -20.31
CA ILE A 142 -7.64 1.85 -19.43
C ILE A 142 -9.06 1.55 -19.89
N ASP A 143 -9.31 0.25 -20.05
CA ASP A 143 -10.65 -0.31 -20.14
C ASP A 143 -10.91 -1.12 -18.87
N LEU A 144 -11.86 -0.67 -18.06
CA LEU A 144 -12.23 -1.33 -16.80
C LEU A 144 -12.98 -2.67 -17.00
N ASN A 145 -13.43 -2.95 -18.23
CA ASN A 145 -13.98 -4.25 -18.59
C ASN A 145 -12.88 -5.31 -18.80
N ASP A 146 -11.64 -4.87 -19.05
CA ASP A 146 -10.48 -5.76 -19.10
C ASP A 146 -10.07 -6.14 -17.67
N GLN A 147 -10.57 -7.27 -17.22
CA GLN A 147 -10.34 -7.79 -15.87
C GLN A 147 -8.85 -7.96 -15.55
N LYS A 148 -8.03 -8.30 -16.54
CA LYS A 148 -6.60 -8.45 -16.35
C LYS A 148 -5.95 -7.11 -16.04
N LYS A 149 -6.24 -6.07 -16.84
CA LYS A 149 -5.73 -4.72 -16.61
C LYS A 149 -6.18 -4.16 -15.27
N LEU A 150 -7.45 -4.37 -14.89
CA LEU A 150 -7.96 -3.96 -13.60
C LEU A 150 -7.18 -4.62 -12.45
N ASN A 151 -6.94 -5.92 -12.53
CA ASN A 151 -6.17 -6.65 -11.53
C ASN A 151 -4.70 -6.21 -11.48
N ASP A 152 -4.09 -5.91 -12.63
CA ASP A 152 -2.72 -5.40 -12.68
C ASP A 152 -2.60 -4.02 -12.00
N ILE A 153 -3.57 -3.12 -12.20
CA ILE A 153 -3.63 -1.82 -11.53
C ILE A 153 -3.81 -1.96 -10.02
N ILE A 154 -4.73 -2.83 -9.59
CA ILE A 154 -4.93 -3.11 -8.16
C ILE A 154 -3.65 -3.65 -7.54
N TYR A 155 -3.00 -4.57 -8.23
CA TYR A 155 -1.74 -5.15 -7.77
C TYR A 155 -0.63 -4.09 -7.64
N GLU A 156 -0.45 -3.24 -8.65
CA GLU A 156 0.53 -2.15 -8.63
C GLU A 156 0.23 -1.17 -7.48
N THR A 157 -1.05 -0.81 -7.30
CA THR A 157 -1.48 0.08 -6.21
C THR A 157 -1.12 -0.52 -4.84
N LYS A 158 -1.42 -1.80 -4.63
CA LYS A 158 -1.07 -2.52 -3.39
C LYS A 158 0.44 -2.60 -3.20
N THR A 159 1.20 -2.86 -4.25
CA THR A 159 2.66 -2.92 -4.19
C THR A 159 3.25 -1.58 -3.76
N ASN A 160 2.77 -0.47 -4.33
CA ASN A 160 3.23 0.87 -3.97
C ASN A 160 2.93 1.22 -2.50
N LEU A 161 1.75 0.85 -2.01
CA LEU A 161 1.38 1.01 -0.59
C LEU A 161 2.28 0.18 0.32
N GLU A 162 2.52 -1.07 -0.06
CA GLU A 162 3.34 -1.97 0.72
C GLU A 162 4.82 -1.55 0.75
N ASP A 163 5.36 -1.10 -0.37
CA ASP A 163 6.74 -0.61 -0.45
C ASP A 163 6.92 0.65 0.39
N LEU A 164 5.93 1.55 0.40
CA LEU A 164 5.92 2.71 1.26
C LEU A 164 5.90 2.33 2.75
N TRP A 165 5.04 1.38 3.14
CA TRP A 165 5.00 0.88 4.51
C TRP A 165 6.30 0.20 4.92
N LYS A 166 6.85 -0.66 4.06
CA LYS A 166 8.14 -1.33 4.29
C LYS A 166 9.29 -0.34 4.45
N SER A 167 9.34 0.70 3.61
CA SER A 167 10.38 1.72 3.68
C SER A 167 10.38 2.48 5.01
N ASN A 168 9.22 2.74 5.58
CA ASN A 168 9.09 3.38 6.90
C ASN A 168 9.46 2.43 8.06
N ASN A 169 9.28 1.13 7.86
CA ASN A 169 9.59 0.10 8.86
C ASN A 169 11.01 -0.46 8.74
N LEU A 170 11.86 0.14 7.92
CA LEU A 170 13.27 -0.22 7.84
C LEU A 170 13.94 0.03 9.20
N ILE A 171 14.44 -1.05 9.79
CA ILE A 171 15.17 -0.98 11.05
C ILE A 171 16.52 -0.29 10.76
N ASN A 172 16.56 1.00 10.99
CA ASN A 172 17.76 1.84 10.83
C ASN A 172 18.76 1.65 12.01
N THR A 173 18.84 0.47 12.55
CA THR A 173 19.81 0.14 13.58
C THR A 173 21.13 -0.27 12.92
N SER A 174 22.11 0.60 12.94
CA SER A 174 23.50 0.22 12.65
C SER A 174 24.01 -0.73 13.75
N LEU A 175 23.82 -2.03 13.55
CA LEU A 175 24.52 -3.02 14.38
C LEU A 175 25.98 -3.04 13.95
N LYS A 176 26.86 -2.48 14.77
CA LYS A 176 28.29 -2.72 14.67
C LYS A 176 28.55 -4.16 15.09
N ILE A 177 28.80 -5.04 14.12
CA ILE A 177 29.27 -6.39 14.41
C ILE A 177 30.81 -6.31 14.37
N PRO A 178 31.51 -6.49 15.51
CA PRO A 178 32.96 -6.54 15.49
C PRO A 178 33.38 -7.79 14.70
N ILE A 179 34.25 -7.62 13.72
CA ILE A 179 34.90 -8.71 13.00
C ILE A 179 36.25 -8.92 13.66
N ASN A 180 36.40 -9.97 14.45
CA ASN A 180 37.70 -10.42 14.95
C ASN A 180 38.35 -11.31 13.88
N LEU A 181 39.34 -10.78 13.19
CA LEU A 181 40.22 -11.55 12.32
C LEU A 181 41.35 -12.12 13.21
N GLN A 182 41.27 -13.39 13.53
CA GLN A 182 42.43 -14.10 14.08
C GLN A 182 43.31 -14.55 12.91
N LEU A 183 44.40 -13.83 12.70
CA LEU A 183 45.49 -14.28 11.85
C LEU A 183 46.38 -15.17 12.70
N ASN A 184 46.43 -16.48 12.40
CA ASN A 184 47.46 -17.36 13.01
C ASN A 184 48.80 -16.97 12.34
N PRO A 185 49.77 -16.46 13.11
CA PRO A 185 51.12 -16.27 12.58
C PRO A 185 51.73 -17.67 12.32
N LYS A 186 52.51 -17.76 11.26
CA LYS A 186 53.28 -18.94 10.91
C LYS A 186 54.30 -19.27 11.97
#